data_f97fb3cb3d8200011547e6a501542e64
#
_entry.id   f97fb3cb3d8200011547e6a501542e64
#
_cell.length_a   1.000
_cell.length_b   1.000
_cell.length_c   1.000
_cell.angle_alpha   90.00
_cell.angle_beta   90.00
_cell.angle_gamma   90.00
#
_symmetry.space_group_name_H-M   'P 1'
#
loop_
_entity.id
_entity.type
_entity.pdbx_description
1 polymer ?
#
loop_
_entity_poly.entity_id
_entity_poly.type
_entity_poly.pdbx_seq_one_letter_code
_entity_poly.pdbx_strand_id
1 'polypeptide(L)'
;MLSKNKIKYIRSLELKKKRKEEQVFVAEGHKLVGDLLGHFPCKLLIATSNWLKMNHSATANEIIEVTLEELSRASLQKTPQEVLAVFVQPSYDLNPEVIKSSLCLALDDVQDPGNLGTIIRLADWFGIEHIFCSTGTADVYNPKTVQATMGALARVKVHYCSLPQLIESLTDIPVYGTFLNGNIIYTESLSAHGLIVMGNEGKGVSLEVEKLINNKLYIPNYPQERETSESLNVAIATAVVCSEFRRRLLP
;
A
#
# COMPACT_ATOMS: atom_id res chain seq x y z
N MET A 1 18.73 24.19 -14.82
CA MET A 1 17.43 24.43 -15.52
C MET A 1 16.83 23.11 -15.96
N LEU A 2 15.57 22.82 -15.58
CA LEU A 2 14.88 21.59 -15.95
C LEU A 2 14.37 21.65 -17.40
N SER A 3 14.79 20.73 -18.26
CA SER A 3 14.40 20.74 -19.68
C SER A 3 12.91 20.41 -19.87
N LYS A 4 12.29 20.95 -20.92
CA LYS A 4 10.89 20.68 -21.29
C LYS A 4 10.62 19.16 -21.45
N ASN A 5 11.60 18.42 -22.00
CA ASN A 5 11.48 16.98 -22.20
C ASN A 5 11.44 16.22 -20.86
N LYS A 6 12.24 16.63 -19.87
CA LYS A 6 12.21 16.05 -18.51
C LYS A 6 10.89 16.33 -17.82
N ILE A 7 10.36 17.54 -17.90
CA ILE A 7 9.04 17.89 -17.36
C ILE A 7 7.96 17.00 -18.00
N LYS A 8 7.95 16.87 -19.32
CA LYS A 8 7.00 16.02 -20.06
C LYS A 8 7.13 14.55 -19.63
N TYR A 9 8.35 14.06 -19.49
CA TYR A 9 8.62 12.69 -19.02
C TYR A 9 8.01 12.47 -17.64
N ILE A 10 8.34 13.30 -16.64
CA ILE A 10 7.86 13.15 -15.26
C ILE A 10 6.33 13.19 -15.21
N ARG A 11 5.72 14.19 -15.86
CA ARG A 11 4.25 14.31 -15.91
C ARG A 11 3.58 13.13 -16.60
N SER A 12 4.23 12.50 -17.59
CA SER A 12 3.69 11.29 -18.22
C SER A 12 3.60 10.09 -17.26
N LEU A 13 4.39 10.08 -16.17
CA LEU A 13 4.37 9.04 -15.15
C LEU A 13 3.12 9.09 -14.24
N GLU A 14 2.25 10.10 -14.39
CA GLU A 14 0.90 10.07 -13.84
C GLU A 14 0.07 8.90 -14.42
N LEU A 15 0.35 8.51 -15.68
CA LEU A 15 -0.34 7.43 -16.38
C LEU A 15 0.24 6.05 -16.00
N LYS A 16 -0.63 5.13 -15.55
CA LYS A 16 -0.26 3.74 -15.21
C LYS A 16 0.52 3.06 -16.35
N LYS A 17 0.08 3.25 -17.60
CA LYS A 17 0.74 2.69 -18.79
C LYS A 17 2.22 3.09 -18.86
N LYS A 18 2.53 4.38 -18.64
CA LYS A 18 3.90 4.89 -18.71
C LYS A 18 4.77 4.36 -17.57
N ARG A 19 4.26 4.31 -16.34
CA ARG A 19 4.97 3.71 -15.22
C ARG A 19 5.32 2.24 -15.47
N LYS A 20 4.37 1.49 -16.06
CA LYS A 20 4.58 0.08 -16.40
C LYS A 20 5.57 -0.12 -17.54
N GLU A 21 5.53 0.73 -18.59
CA GLU A 21 6.50 0.69 -19.70
C GLU A 21 7.92 0.98 -19.22
N GLU A 22 8.07 1.99 -18.37
CA GLU A 22 9.37 2.46 -17.86
C GLU A 22 9.85 1.71 -16.61
N GLN A 23 8.99 0.88 -16.00
CA GLN A 23 9.22 0.18 -14.72
C GLN A 23 9.68 1.13 -13.60
N VAL A 24 9.01 2.29 -13.47
CA VAL A 24 9.33 3.32 -12.48
C VAL A 24 8.08 3.85 -11.77
N PHE A 25 8.32 4.57 -10.66
CA PHE A 25 7.28 5.33 -9.96
C PHE A 25 7.83 6.68 -9.47
N VAL A 26 6.92 7.61 -9.19
CA VAL A 26 7.25 8.95 -8.70
C VAL A 26 6.93 9.05 -7.22
N ALA A 27 7.84 9.65 -6.46
CA ALA A 27 7.63 10.06 -5.08
C ALA A 27 8.02 11.53 -4.90
N GLU A 28 7.23 12.25 -4.10
CA GLU A 28 7.45 13.69 -3.85
C GLU A 28 7.35 14.00 -2.36
N GLY A 29 8.21 14.91 -1.91
CA GLY A 29 8.26 15.40 -0.54
C GLY A 29 9.41 14.84 0.29
N HIS A 30 9.85 15.65 1.27
CA HIS A 30 11.07 15.41 2.05
C HIS A 30 11.11 14.03 2.70
N LYS A 31 10.06 13.72 3.48
CA LYS A 31 10.01 12.47 4.24
C LYS A 31 9.91 11.27 3.32
N LEU A 32 8.95 11.31 2.36
CA LEU A 32 8.68 10.17 1.47
C LEU A 32 9.91 9.83 0.62
N VAL A 33 10.53 10.82 -0.03
CA VAL A 33 11.73 10.59 -0.83
C VAL A 33 12.88 10.11 0.04
N GLY A 34 13.08 10.72 1.22
CA GLY A 34 14.11 10.30 2.16
C GLY A 34 13.96 8.85 2.62
N ASP A 35 12.73 8.44 2.96
CA ASP A 35 12.43 7.06 3.39
C ASP A 35 12.63 6.03 2.27
N LEU A 36 12.46 6.43 0.99
CA LEU A 36 12.61 5.52 -0.15
C LEU A 36 14.04 5.46 -0.69
N LEU A 37 14.84 6.51 -0.49
CA LEU A 37 16.25 6.50 -0.86
C LEU A 37 16.99 5.41 -0.05
N GLY A 38 17.82 4.64 -0.72
CA GLY A 38 18.52 3.49 -0.11
C GLY A 38 17.72 2.18 -0.12
N HIS A 39 16.40 2.22 -0.33
CA HIS A 39 15.55 1.04 -0.49
C HIS A 39 15.25 0.72 -1.97
N PHE A 40 15.14 1.76 -2.81
CA PHE A 40 14.87 1.62 -4.24
C PHE A 40 15.94 2.34 -5.05
N PRO A 41 16.40 1.76 -6.18
CA PRO A 41 17.28 2.47 -7.10
C PRO A 41 16.61 3.76 -7.60
N CYS A 42 17.24 4.91 -7.38
CA CYS A 42 16.75 6.20 -7.81
C CYS A 42 17.28 6.53 -9.22
N LYS A 43 16.39 6.55 -10.22
CA LYS A 43 16.72 6.87 -11.61
C LYS A 43 16.97 8.36 -11.82
N LEU A 44 16.16 9.21 -11.16
CA LEU A 44 16.21 10.66 -11.28
C LEU A 44 15.80 11.32 -9.98
N LEU A 45 16.62 12.22 -9.48
CA LEU A 45 16.34 13.05 -8.31
C LEU A 45 16.35 14.52 -8.74
N ILE A 46 15.27 15.22 -8.47
CA ILE A 46 15.12 16.65 -8.74
C ILE A 46 14.84 17.33 -7.41
N ALA A 47 15.68 18.27 -7.03
CA ALA A 47 15.53 18.92 -5.74
C ALA A 47 16.05 20.34 -5.74
N THR A 48 15.61 21.12 -4.74
CA THR A 48 16.18 22.46 -4.52
C THR A 48 17.57 22.37 -3.90
N SER A 49 18.36 23.42 -4.06
CA SER A 49 19.68 23.55 -3.42
C SER A 49 19.61 23.34 -1.90
N ASN A 50 18.55 23.85 -1.26
CA ASN A 50 18.33 23.69 0.17
C ASN A 50 18.19 22.24 0.58
N TRP A 51 17.35 21.47 -0.15
CA TRP A 51 17.14 20.06 0.12
C TRP A 51 18.42 19.24 -0.08
N LEU A 52 19.17 19.49 -1.16
CA LEU A 52 20.42 18.80 -1.47
C LEU A 52 21.50 19.04 -0.39
N LYS A 53 21.58 20.24 0.14
CA LYS A 53 22.50 20.57 1.25
C LYS A 53 22.18 19.82 2.53
N MET A 54 20.91 19.55 2.81
CA MET A 54 20.49 18.78 3.99
C MET A 54 20.60 17.25 3.78
N ASN A 55 20.70 16.79 2.54
CA ASN A 55 20.68 15.37 2.18
C ASN A 55 21.90 14.99 1.32
N HIS A 56 23.11 15.26 1.82
CA HIS A 56 24.37 15.04 1.08
C HIS A 56 24.62 13.59 0.68
N SER A 57 24.02 12.62 1.38
CA SER A 57 24.15 11.18 1.09
C SER A 57 23.15 10.68 0.05
N ALA A 58 22.26 11.54 -0.45
CA ALA A 58 21.29 11.15 -1.48
C ALA A 58 22.01 10.75 -2.77
N THR A 59 21.70 9.55 -3.26
CA THR A 59 22.28 8.99 -4.49
C THR A 59 21.20 8.69 -5.50
N ALA A 60 21.48 9.03 -6.76
CA ALA A 60 20.62 8.72 -7.91
C ALA A 60 21.48 8.62 -9.18
N ASN A 61 20.95 7.97 -10.22
CA ASN A 61 21.66 7.91 -11.51
C ASN A 61 21.83 9.31 -12.12
N GLU A 62 20.85 10.20 -11.87
CA GLU A 62 20.91 11.59 -12.28
C GLU A 62 20.32 12.48 -11.18
N ILE A 63 21.05 13.53 -10.79
CA ILE A 63 20.61 14.54 -9.83
C ILE A 63 20.55 15.89 -10.53
N ILE A 64 19.40 16.56 -10.44
CA ILE A 64 19.19 17.88 -11.03
C ILE A 64 18.81 18.88 -9.96
N GLU A 65 19.67 19.86 -9.71
CA GLU A 65 19.34 21.02 -8.89
C GLU A 65 18.42 21.97 -9.66
N VAL A 66 17.32 22.37 -9.02
CA VAL A 66 16.29 23.23 -9.62
C VAL A 66 15.79 24.29 -8.62
N THR A 67 15.13 25.32 -9.14
CA THR A 67 14.31 26.21 -8.31
C THR A 67 12.98 25.56 -7.95
N LEU A 68 12.32 26.04 -6.90
CA LEU A 68 10.97 25.56 -6.53
C LEU A 68 9.96 25.79 -7.68
N GLU A 69 10.11 26.90 -8.43
CA GLU A 69 9.28 27.17 -9.60
C GLU A 69 9.47 26.13 -10.73
N GLU A 70 10.72 25.75 -11.00
CA GLU A 70 11.01 24.72 -12.00
C GLU A 70 10.47 23.34 -11.56
N LEU A 71 10.63 23.00 -10.27
CA LEU A 71 10.12 21.75 -9.69
C LEU A 71 8.60 21.70 -9.79
N SER A 72 7.91 22.81 -9.48
CA SER A 72 6.45 22.89 -9.53
C SER A 72 5.86 22.59 -10.92
N ARG A 73 6.60 22.89 -11.98
CA ARG A 73 6.18 22.56 -13.35
C ARG A 73 6.21 21.05 -13.64
N ALA A 74 7.09 20.30 -12.95
CA ALA A 74 7.22 18.86 -13.10
C ALA A 74 6.36 18.07 -12.11
N SER A 75 6.05 18.64 -10.97
CA SER A 75 5.32 18.01 -9.87
C SER A 75 3.93 17.53 -10.29
N LEU A 76 3.51 16.40 -9.73
CA LEU A 76 2.16 15.81 -9.83
C LEU A 76 1.27 16.25 -8.65
N GLN A 77 1.83 16.96 -7.67
CA GLN A 77 1.10 17.44 -6.49
C GLN A 77 0.54 18.85 -6.70
N LYS A 78 -0.59 19.14 -6.05
CA LYS A 78 -1.18 20.49 -6.02
C LYS A 78 -0.28 21.49 -5.28
N THR A 79 0.40 21.03 -4.24
CA THR A 79 1.34 21.83 -3.44
C THR A 79 2.71 21.16 -3.50
N PRO A 80 3.54 21.49 -4.49
CA PRO A 80 4.86 20.92 -4.67
C PRO A 80 5.77 21.20 -3.46
N GLN A 81 6.62 20.25 -3.14
CA GLN A 81 7.65 20.38 -2.12
C GLN A 81 9.03 20.50 -2.77
N GLU A 82 10.09 20.53 -1.96
CA GLU A 82 11.45 20.81 -2.43
C GLU A 82 12.14 19.64 -3.15
N VAL A 83 11.51 18.46 -3.23
CA VAL A 83 12.10 17.27 -3.84
C VAL A 83 11.07 16.40 -4.52
N LEU A 84 11.46 15.86 -5.68
CA LEU A 84 10.76 14.86 -6.46
C LEU A 84 11.78 13.81 -6.94
N ALA A 85 11.44 12.53 -6.81
CA ALA A 85 12.28 11.44 -7.27
C ALA A 85 11.52 10.43 -8.13
N VAL A 86 12.22 9.86 -9.10
CA VAL A 86 11.75 8.74 -9.93
C VAL A 86 12.55 7.51 -9.53
N PHE A 87 11.87 6.54 -8.93
CA PHE A 87 12.44 5.28 -8.49
C PHE A 87 12.12 4.14 -9.44
N VAL A 88 13.01 3.14 -9.51
CA VAL A 88 12.76 1.89 -10.24
C VAL A 88 11.80 1.02 -9.41
N GLN A 89 10.80 0.42 -10.07
CA GLN A 89 9.88 -0.51 -9.41
C GLN A 89 10.63 -1.79 -9.04
N PRO A 90 10.52 -2.27 -7.79
CA PRO A 90 11.07 -3.56 -7.42
C PRO A 90 10.29 -4.70 -8.05
N SER A 91 10.94 -5.82 -8.26
CA SER A 91 10.30 -7.09 -8.58
C SER A 91 10.36 -7.98 -7.33
N TYR A 92 9.23 -8.50 -6.91
CA TYR A 92 9.13 -9.43 -5.79
C TYR A 92 8.61 -10.76 -6.28
N ASP A 93 9.30 -11.84 -5.92
CA ASP A 93 8.79 -13.18 -6.16
C ASP A 93 7.56 -13.44 -5.30
N LEU A 94 6.54 -14.02 -5.92
CA LEU A 94 5.34 -14.43 -5.20
C LEU A 94 5.66 -15.72 -4.43
N ASN A 95 5.80 -15.60 -3.12
CA ASN A 95 6.06 -16.74 -2.24
C ASN A 95 4.92 -16.90 -1.21
N PRO A 96 3.95 -17.82 -1.44
CA PRO A 96 2.85 -18.09 -0.49
C PRO A 96 3.32 -18.66 0.86
N GLU A 97 4.50 -19.25 0.92
CA GLU A 97 5.02 -19.87 2.15
C GLU A 97 5.19 -18.86 3.30
N VAL A 98 5.36 -17.56 2.99
CA VAL A 98 5.44 -16.51 4.03
C VAL A 98 4.17 -16.45 4.89
N ILE A 99 3.01 -16.84 4.35
CA ILE A 99 1.72 -16.82 5.04
C ILE A 99 1.66 -17.89 6.16
N LYS A 100 2.44 -18.96 6.02
CA LYS A 100 2.53 -20.04 7.03
C LYS A 100 3.22 -19.60 8.32
N SER A 101 4.09 -18.60 8.24
CA SER A 101 4.90 -18.15 9.38
C SER A 101 4.62 -16.73 9.82
N SER A 102 3.90 -15.94 9.02
CA SER A 102 3.61 -14.53 9.29
C SER A 102 2.18 -14.16 8.96
N LEU A 103 1.69 -13.11 9.60
CA LEU A 103 0.40 -12.52 9.31
C LEU A 103 0.54 -11.64 8.06
N CYS A 104 -0.31 -11.90 7.06
CA CYS A 104 -0.35 -11.19 5.79
C CYS A 104 -1.73 -10.58 5.53
N LEU A 105 -1.80 -9.59 4.64
CA LEU A 105 -3.06 -9.04 4.15
C LEU A 105 -3.34 -9.50 2.72
N ALA A 106 -4.61 -9.71 2.40
CA ALA A 106 -5.11 -9.81 1.04
C ALA A 106 -6.14 -8.71 0.78
N LEU A 107 -6.05 -8.04 -0.36
CA LEU A 107 -6.94 -6.96 -0.75
C LEU A 107 -7.71 -7.36 -2.00
N ASP A 108 -9.00 -7.61 -1.82
CA ASP A 108 -9.88 -8.05 -2.89
C ASP A 108 -10.61 -6.83 -3.48
N ASP A 109 -10.10 -6.34 -4.60
CA ASP A 109 -10.66 -5.25 -5.40
C ASP A 109 -10.78 -3.90 -4.64
N VAL A 110 -9.83 -3.58 -3.75
CA VAL A 110 -9.74 -2.26 -3.11
C VAL A 110 -9.33 -1.22 -4.16
N GLN A 111 -10.26 -0.36 -4.57
CA GLN A 111 -10.10 0.47 -5.76
C GLN A 111 -9.62 1.90 -5.48
N ASP A 112 -9.83 2.45 -4.28
CA ASP A 112 -9.32 3.81 -3.97
C ASP A 112 -7.81 3.79 -3.66
N PRO A 113 -7.00 4.56 -4.43
CA PRO A 113 -5.56 4.65 -4.22
C PRO A 113 -5.17 5.17 -2.83
N GLY A 114 -6.01 6.02 -2.22
CA GLY A 114 -5.79 6.54 -0.86
C GLY A 114 -5.99 5.47 0.20
N ASN A 115 -7.04 4.62 0.05
CA ASN A 115 -7.26 3.47 0.93
C ASN A 115 -6.11 2.47 0.82
N LEU A 116 -5.69 2.11 -0.40
CA LEU A 116 -4.55 1.23 -0.61
C LEU A 116 -3.28 1.76 0.08
N GLY A 117 -2.95 3.03 -0.14
CA GLY A 117 -1.76 3.62 0.49
C GLY A 117 -1.85 3.67 2.02
N THR A 118 -3.04 3.94 2.57
CA THR A 118 -3.29 3.90 4.02
C THR A 118 -3.16 2.49 4.57
N ILE A 119 -3.67 1.48 3.87
CA ILE A 119 -3.53 0.06 4.27
C ILE A 119 -2.06 -0.37 4.25
N ILE A 120 -1.28 0.02 3.25
CA ILE A 120 0.16 -0.25 3.21
C ILE A 120 0.87 0.37 4.44
N ARG A 121 0.51 1.60 4.81
CA ARG A 121 1.04 2.25 6.01
C ARG A 121 0.63 1.54 7.30
N LEU A 122 -0.61 1.04 7.38
CA LEU A 122 -1.08 0.22 8.51
C LEU A 122 -0.34 -1.12 8.59
N ALA A 123 -0.12 -1.77 7.44
CA ALA A 123 0.67 -3.00 7.38
C ALA A 123 2.07 -2.82 7.98
N ASP A 124 2.78 -1.76 7.56
CA ASP A 124 4.08 -1.39 8.13
C ASP A 124 4.00 -1.18 9.66
N TRP A 125 2.99 -0.43 10.12
CA TRP A 125 2.81 -0.14 11.54
C TRP A 125 2.58 -1.39 12.39
N PHE A 126 1.84 -2.36 11.85
CA PHE A 126 1.51 -3.62 12.52
C PHE A 126 2.49 -4.76 12.21
N GLY A 127 3.63 -4.49 11.56
CA GLY A 127 4.64 -5.50 11.24
C GLY A 127 4.12 -6.57 10.27
N ILE A 128 3.33 -6.17 9.28
CA ILE A 128 2.86 -7.01 8.18
C ILE A 128 3.66 -6.63 6.93
N GLU A 129 4.57 -7.52 6.52
CA GLU A 129 5.51 -7.24 5.43
C GLU A 129 4.94 -7.54 4.04
N HIS A 130 3.88 -8.36 3.94
CA HIS A 130 3.35 -8.82 2.66
C HIS A 130 1.87 -8.51 2.52
N ILE A 131 1.52 -7.88 1.39
CA ILE A 131 0.14 -7.62 0.95
C ILE A 131 -0.06 -8.28 -0.41
N PHE A 132 -1.10 -9.10 -0.53
CA PHE A 132 -1.51 -9.76 -1.78
C PHE A 132 -2.76 -9.05 -2.31
N CYS A 133 -2.66 -8.48 -3.49
CA CYS A 133 -3.73 -7.73 -4.13
C CYS A 133 -4.33 -8.51 -5.29
N SER A 134 -5.64 -8.52 -5.42
CA SER A 134 -6.29 -8.95 -6.66
C SER A 134 -5.91 -8.02 -7.81
N THR A 135 -6.06 -8.49 -9.05
CA THR A 135 -5.72 -7.69 -10.25
C THR A 135 -6.56 -6.43 -10.41
N GLY A 136 -7.76 -6.38 -9.79
CA GLY A 136 -8.65 -5.22 -9.78
C GLY A 136 -8.31 -4.18 -8.72
N THR A 137 -7.44 -4.51 -7.76
CA THR A 137 -6.97 -3.55 -6.75
C THR A 137 -6.19 -2.40 -7.38
N ALA A 138 -6.31 -1.20 -6.81
CA ALA A 138 -5.62 0.00 -7.24
C ALA A 138 -4.12 -0.22 -7.44
N ASP A 139 -3.51 0.54 -8.35
CA ASP A 139 -2.08 0.46 -8.62
C ASP A 139 -1.26 1.04 -7.46
N VAL A 140 -0.40 0.20 -6.86
CA VAL A 140 0.50 0.59 -5.75
C VAL A 140 1.41 1.76 -6.12
N TYR A 141 1.80 1.86 -7.40
CA TYR A 141 2.66 2.93 -7.90
C TYR A 141 1.89 4.15 -8.43
N ASN A 142 0.56 4.20 -8.26
CA ASN A 142 -0.19 5.42 -8.49
C ASN A 142 0.36 6.54 -7.57
N PRO A 143 0.64 7.76 -8.07
CA PRO A 143 1.18 8.85 -7.25
C PRO A 143 0.38 9.13 -5.96
N LYS A 144 -0.95 9.01 -6.01
CA LYS A 144 -1.82 9.15 -4.82
C LYS A 144 -1.58 8.02 -3.81
N THR A 145 -1.41 6.77 -4.28
CA THR A 145 -1.08 5.64 -3.41
C THR A 145 0.29 5.84 -2.76
N VAL A 146 1.32 6.07 -3.59
CA VAL A 146 2.70 6.29 -3.12
C VAL A 146 2.74 7.37 -2.05
N GLN A 147 2.06 8.50 -2.27
CA GLN A 147 1.98 9.60 -1.31
C GLN A 147 1.31 9.16 0.01
N ALA A 148 0.22 8.40 -0.06
CA ALA A 148 -0.53 7.95 1.11
C ALA A 148 0.23 6.93 1.97
N THR A 149 1.22 6.21 1.40
CA THR A 149 2.04 5.24 2.15
C THR A 149 2.97 5.90 3.15
N MET A 150 3.31 7.19 2.98
CA MET A 150 4.25 7.92 3.85
C MET A 150 5.59 7.20 4.07
N GLY A 151 6.10 6.51 3.02
CA GLY A 151 7.37 5.78 3.05
C GLY A 151 7.27 4.28 3.40
N ALA A 152 6.10 3.78 3.78
CA ALA A 152 5.91 2.37 4.15
C ALA A 152 6.23 1.38 3.00
N LEU A 153 6.19 1.83 1.74
CA LEU A 153 6.63 1.03 0.58
C LEU A 153 8.07 0.51 0.70
N ALA A 154 8.92 1.15 1.49
CA ALA A 154 10.28 0.68 1.73
C ALA A 154 10.33 -0.64 2.51
N ARG A 155 9.25 -1.00 3.23
CA ARG A 155 9.21 -2.14 4.15
C ARG A 155 8.09 -3.13 3.86
N VAL A 156 7.07 -2.73 3.07
CA VAL A 156 5.93 -3.58 2.73
C VAL A 156 5.98 -3.96 1.25
N LYS A 157 5.97 -5.25 0.98
CA LYS A 157 5.96 -5.84 -0.36
C LYS A 157 4.52 -6.06 -0.82
N VAL A 158 4.17 -5.47 -1.94
CA VAL A 158 2.83 -5.61 -2.54
C VAL A 158 2.91 -6.50 -3.77
N HIS A 159 2.12 -7.59 -3.75
CA HIS A 159 2.05 -8.59 -4.81
C HIS A 159 0.69 -8.54 -5.48
N TYR A 160 0.65 -8.62 -6.80
CA TYR A 160 -0.60 -8.76 -7.56
C TYR A 160 -0.74 -10.18 -8.08
N CYS A 161 -1.84 -10.86 -7.69
CA CYS A 161 -2.07 -12.27 -8.06
C CYS A 161 -3.57 -12.59 -8.12
N SER A 162 -3.89 -13.81 -8.53
CA SER A 162 -5.22 -14.39 -8.34
C SER A 162 -5.39 -14.79 -6.88
N LEU A 163 -6.23 -14.06 -6.12
CA LEU A 163 -6.49 -14.38 -4.72
C LEU A 163 -7.13 -15.76 -4.53
N PRO A 164 -8.10 -16.22 -5.37
CA PRO A 164 -8.61 -17.58 -5.26
C PRO A 164 -7.51 -18.63 -5.36
N GLN A 165 -6.65 -18.55 -6.38
CA GLN A 165 -5.56 -19.51 -6.56
C GLN A 165 -4.54 -19.47 -5.41
N LEU A 166 -4.25 -18.27 -4.89
CA LEU A 166 -3.40 -18.11 -3.71
C LEU A 166 -4.01 -18.83 -2.51
N ILE A 167 -5.29 -18.55 -2.19
CA ILE A 167 -5.96 -19.10 -1.01
C ILE A 167 -6.11 -20.62 -1.13
N GLU A 168 -6.47 -21.14 -2.28
CA GLU A 168 -6.54 -22.60 -2.56
C GLU A 168 -5.21 -23.32 -2.33
N SER A 169 -4.09 -22.63 -2.50
CA SER A 169 -2.74 -23.19 -2.22
C SER A 169 -2.39 -23.24 -0.73
N LEU A 170 -3.19 -22.58 0.16
CA LEU A 170 -2.94 -22.48 1.59
C LEU A 170 -3.63 -23.61 2.35
N THR A 171 -3.03 -24.82 2.35
CA THR A 171 -3.54 -25.93 3.13
C THR A 171 -3.29 -25.72 4.63
N ASP A 172 -4.34 -25.87 5.44
CA ASP A 172 -4.31 -25.76 6.92
C ASP A 172 -3.84 -24.39 7.47
N ILE A 173 -3.90 -23.35 6.64
CA ILE A 173 -3.57 -21.98 7.04
C ILE A 173 -4.87 -21.22 7.36
N PRO A 174 -4.95 -20.49 8.48
CA PRO A 174 -6.12 -19.69 8.77
C PRO A 174 -6.25 -18.51 7.78
N VAL A 175 -7.42 -18.45 7.13
CA VAL A 175 -7.83 -17.37 6.24
C VAL A 175 -9.01 -16.66 6.89
N TYR A 176 -8.81 -15.42 7.24
CA TYR A 176 -9.80 -14.56 7.88
C TYR A 176 -10.40 -13.60 6.85
N GLY A 177 -11.67 -13.28 6.95
CA GLY A 177 -12.30 -12.23 6.17
C GLY A 177 -13.29 -11.43 7.00
N THR A 178 -13.50 -10.16 6.66
CA THR A 178 -14.42 -9.28 7.40
C THR A 178 -15.78 -9.26 6.72
N PHE A 179 -16.84 -9.59 7.49
CA PHE A 179 -18.22 -9.69 7.02
C PHE A 179 -19.20 -9.17 8.08
N LEU A 180 -20.36 -8.68 7.64
CA LEU A 180 -21.42 -8.24 8.53
C LEU A 180 -22.09 -9.42 9.27
N ASN A 181 -22.05 -10.61 8.70
CA ASN A 181 -22.59 -11.86 9.27
C ASN A 181 -21.49 -12.77 9.83
N GLY A 182 -20.33 -12.22 10.16
CA GLY A 182 -19.24 -12.94 10.81
C GLY A 182 -19.40 -13.02 12.33
N ASN A 183 -18.48 -13.73 12.98
CA ASN A 183 -18.37 -13.79 14.43
C ASN A 183 -17.67 -12.53 14.97
N ILE A 184 -18.02 -12.10 16.15
CA ILE A 184 -17.44 -10.91 16.80
C ILE A 184 -15.93 -11.13 16.97
N ILE A 185 -15.11 -10.28 16.31
CA ILE A 185 -13.65 -10.41 16.30
C ILE A 185 -13.03 -10.47 17.70
N TYR A 186 -13.66 -9.81 18.68
CA TYR A 186 -13.13 -9.71 20.04
C TYR A 186 -13.26 -11.00 20.84
N THR A 187 -14.10 -11.96 20.41
CA THR A 187 -14.33 -13.26 21.08
C THR A 187 -13.67 -14.43 20.35
N GLU A 188 -13.24 -14.22 19.09
CA GLU A 188 -12.64 -15.26 18.26
C GLU A 188 -11.17 -15.55 18.64
N SER A 189 -10.73 -16.77 18.39
CA SER A 189 -9.32 -17.14 18.48
C SER A 189 -8.58 -16.68 17.23
N LEU A 190 -7.62 -15.76 17.39
CA LEU A 190 -6.86 -15.16 16.29
C LEU A 190 -5.42 -15.70 16.28
N SER A 191 -4.97 -16.19 15.12
CA SER A 191 -3.62 -16.72 14.95
C SER A 191 -2.59 -15.60 14.75
N ALA A 192 -1.35 -15.85 15.15
CA ALA A 192 -0.23 -14.96 14.88
C ALA A 192 0.23 -14.96 13.41
N HIS A 193 -0.22 -15.93 12.61
CA HIS A 193 0.07 -16.10 11.19
C HIS A 193 -1.22 -16.35 10.41
N GLY A 194 -1.15 -16.29 9.09
CA GLY A 194 -2.30 -16.50 8.20
C GLY A 194 -2.59 -15.29 7.32
N LEU A 195 -3.74 -15.31 6.68
CA LEU A 195 -4.16 -14.31 5.71
C LEU A 195 -5.43 -13.59 6.17
N ILE A 196 -5.39 -12.26 6.25
CA ILE A 196 -6.56 -11.42 6.50
C ILE A 196 -7.02 -10.83 5.18
N VAL A 197 -8.23 -11.14 4.76
CA VAL A 197 -8.84 -10.66 3.52
C VAL A 197 -9.73 -9.45 3.81
N MET A 198 -9.44 -8.34 3.13
CA MET A 198 -10.24 -7.12 3.14
C MET A 198 -10.86 -6.94 1.75
N GLY A 199 -12.15 -6.68 1.70
CA GLY A 199 -12.89 -6.56 0.44
C GLY A 199 -13.00 -5.14 -0.10
N ASN A 200 -13.65 -5.03 -1.26
CA ASN A 200 -13.99 -3.78 -1.92
C ASN A 200 -14.89 -2.89 -1.05
N GLU A 201 -14.75 -1.58 -1.16
CA GLU A 201 -15.44 -0.58 -0.34
C GLU A 201 -16.99 -0.65 -0.47
N GLY A 202 -17.49 -0.98 -1.65
CA GLY A 202 -18.93 -1.03 -1.92
C GLY A 202 -19.50 -2.43 -2.03
N LYS A 203 -18.70 -3.42 -2.47
CA LYS A 203 -19.16 -4.78 -2.76
C LYS A 203 -18.72 -5.79 -1.71
N GLY A 204 -17.80 -5.42 -0.83
CA GLY A 204 -17.18 -6.37 0.10
C GLY A 204 -16.23 -7.35 -0.59
N VAL A 205 -16.05 -8.50 0.02
CA VAL A 205 -15.26 -9.61 -0.53
C VAL A 205 -16.04 -10.29 -1.66
N SER A 206 -15.39 -10.62 -2.76
CA SER A 206 -16.02 -11.30 -3.90
C SER A 206 -16.50 -12.71 -3.52
N LEU A 207 -17.59 -13.17 -4.14
CA LEU A 207 -18.19 -14.48 -3.86
C LEU A 207 -17.20 -15.65 -4.07
N GLU A 208 -16.26 -15.49 -4.99
CA GLU A 208 -15.24 -16.49 -5.28
C GLU A 208 -14.25 -16.61 -4.11
N VAL A 209 -13.78 -15.48 -3.60
CA VAL A 209 -12.86 -15.42 -2.45
C VAL A 209 -13.59 -15.79 -1.16
N GLU A 210 -14.84 -15.33 -0.96
CA GLU A 210 -15.64 -15.63 0.23
C GLU A 210 -15.78 -17.13 0.51
N LYS A 211 -15.97 -17.96 -0.54
CA LYS A 211 -16.10 -19.41 -0.41
C LYS A 211 -14.86 -20.11 0.15
N LEU A 212 -13.71 -19.45 0.04
CA LEU A 212 -12.41 -19.97 0.46
C LEU A 212 -12.00 -19.48 1.87
N ILE A 213 -12.76 -18.54 2.42
CA ILE A 213 -12.51 -18.00 3.77
C ILE A 213 -13.07 -18.97 4.81
N ASN A 214 -12.22 -19.41 5.74
CA ASN A 214 -12.61 -20.35 6.79
C ASN A 214 -12.93 -19.66 8.14
N ASN A 215 -12.60 -18.37 8.30
CA ASN A 215 -12.89 -17.60 9.52
C ASN A 215 -13.54 -16.25 9.15
N LYS A 216 -14.85 -16.13 9.31
CA LYS A 216 -15.58 -14.89 9.06
C LYS A 216 -15.63 -14.06 10.35
N LEU A 217 -15.08 -12.85 10.30
CA LEU A 217 -14.98 -11.91 11.42
C LEU A 217 -15.94 -10.75 11.25
N TYR A 218 -16.50 -10.26 12.35
CA TYR A 218 -17.35 -9.08 12.40
C TYR A 218 -16.79 -8.05 13.38
N ILE A 219 -16.73 -6.81 12.96
CA ILE A 219 -16.43 -5.65 13.82
C ILE A 219 -17.79 -5.10 14.29
N PRO A 220 -18.17 -5.28 15.56
CA PRO A 220 -19.49 -4.85 16.01
C PRO A 220 -19.60 -3.32 16.08
N ASN A 221 -20.75 -2.79 15.66
CA ASN A 221 -21.16 -1.42 15.95
C ASN A 221 -21.64 -1.28 17.41
N TYR A 222 -21.78 -0.06 17.90
CA TYR A 222 -22.27 0.19 19.25
C TYR A 222 -23.31 1.34 19.27
N PRO A 223 -24.42 1.15 20.03
CA PRO A 223 -24.94 -0.16 20.51
C PRO A 223 -25.33 -1.05 19.33
N GLN A 224 -25.29 -2.36 19.48
CA GLN A 224 -25.47 -3.33 18.39
C GLN A 224 -26.82 -3.20 17.65
N GLU A 225 -27.87 -2.78 18.35
CA GLU A 225 -29.21 -2.63 17.78
C GLU A 225 -29.47 -1.26 17.13
N ARG A 226 -28.48 -0.37 17.18
CA ARG A 226 -28.61 0.96 16.59
C ARG A 226 -28.45 0.89 15.07
N GLU A 227 -29.34 1.53 14.34
CA GLU A 227 -29.15 1.80 12.92
C GLU A 227 -27.91 2.68 12.70
N THR A 228 -26.98 2.20 11.88
CA THR A 228 -25.70 2.88 11.58
C THR A 228 -25.44 2.84 10.08
N SER A 229 -24.28 3.39 9.63
CA SER A 229 -23.78 3.17 8.29
C SER A 229 -23.58 1.68 8.00
N GLU A 230 -23.82 1.25 6.76
CA GLU A 230 -23.75 -0.15 6.35
C GLU A 230 -22.35 -0.78 6.55
N SER A 231 -21.28 0.02 6.47
CA SER A 231 -19.90 -0.47 6.62
C SER A 231 -18.95 0.62 7.11
N LEU A 232 -17.80 0.21 7.60
CA LEU A 232 -16.64 1.06 7.85
C LEU A 232 -15.84 1.26 6.56
N ASN A 233 -15.14 2.40 6.44
CA ASN A 233 -14.11 2.54 5.43
C ASN A 233 -13.10 1.38 5.52
N VAL A 234 -12.70 0.80 4.39
CA VAL A 234 -11.85 -0.40 4.34
C VAL A 234 -10.52 -0.23 5.07
N ALA A 235 -9.87 0.94 4.96
CA ALA A 235 -8.61 1.18 5.68
C ALA A 235 -8.83 1.28 7.20
N ILE A 236 -9.95 1.87 7.64
CA ILE A 236 -10.32 1.91 9.06
C ILE A 236 -10.63 0.51 9.58
N ALA A 237 -11.42 -0.28 8.85
CA ALA A 237 -11.69 -1.67 9.19
C ALA A 237 -10.39 -2.48 9.31
N THR A 238 -9.46 -2.30 8.35
CA THR A 238 -8.13 -2.93 8.38
C THR A 238 -7.36 -2.56 9.65
N ALA A 239 -7.38 -1.28 10.05
CA ALA A 239 -6.71 -0.83 11.27
C ALA A 239 -7.25 -1.53 12.52
N VAL A 240 -8.59 -1.63 12.65
CA VAL A 240 -9.25 -2.30 13.79
C VAL A 240 -8.88 -3.79 13.82
N VAL A 241 -8.96 -4.47 12.67
CA VAL A 241 -8.64 -5.90 12.58
C VAL A 241 -7.16 -6.13 12.93
N CYS A 242 -6.24 -5.45 12.29
CA CYS A 242 -4.80 -5.62 12.55
C CYS A 242 -4.45 -5.29 14.01
N SER A 243 -5.06 -4.25 14.58
CA SER A 243 -4.89 -3.90 15.99
C SER A 243 -5.32 -5.05 16.92
N GLU A 244 -6.47 -5.67 16.66
CA GLU A 244 -6.97 -6.76 17.49
C GLU A 244 -6.08 -8.02 17.36
N PHE A 245 -5.61 -8.37 16.16
CA PHE A 245 -4.66 -9.46 15.97
C PHE A 245 -3.37 -9.22 16.77
N ARG A 246 -2.82 -8.01 16.75
CA ARG A 246 -1.55 -7.68 17.44
C ARG A 246 -1.75 -7.49 18.95
N ARG A 247 -2.90 -6.95 19.37
CA ARG A 247 -3.22 -6.79 20.81
C ARG A 247 -3.12 -8.12 21.55
N ARG A 248 -3.52 -9.22 20.92
CA ARG A 248 -3.48 -10.57 21.51
C ARG A 248 -2.08 -11.13 21.68
N LEU A 249 -1.08 -10.54 21.04
CA LEU A 249 0.32 -10.95 21.13
C LEU A 249 1.11 -10.10 22.14
N LEU A 250 0.50 -9.03 22.67
CA LEU A 250 1.10 -8.21 23.72
C LEU A 250 0.95 -8.94 25.06
N PRO A 251 1.99 -8.84 25.93
CA PRO A 251 1.99 -9.42 27.27
C PRO A 251 0.92 -8.80 28.18
#